data_8569226b529754e8cbebd0d6bd0b1506
#
_entry.id   8569226b529754e8cbebd0d6bd0b1506
#
_cell.length_a   1.000
_cell.length_b   1.000
_cell.length_c   1.000
_cell.angle_alpha   90.00
_cell.angle_beta   90.00
_cell.angle_gamma   90.00
#
_symmetry.space_group_name_H-M   'P 1'
#
loop_
_entity.id
_entity.type
_entity.pdbx_description
1 polymer ?
#
loop_
_entity_poly.entity_id
_entity_poly.type
_entity_poly.pdbx_seq_one_letter_code
_entity_poly.pdbx_strand_id
1 'polypeptide(L)'
;MDTNNDEYFELVNEDFDWRSFFNECEEVPYIFHFIFGLMEQREPFSFVHYIAVLSAYMANPEVESIYIHYHHMIYGEWWDRLQKDVSCLQLNQIDIPTHIGIKEIKKTAHRADKARMDILWEMGGIYMDMDTISYKSMKPFLKDNTTLCKQYSLGVNNKKEPVKYIGGICNAIMITKPKSKFFKRWMDAYERAFEPDKWEEASIWLPLRLAKEFHHEVVVLEPEVFNVPGYWESKKMFEDACFEVPLCLVALHLCESKSKEYIKKIHGWEWYHENRYTLYGKMLDLCYIKLF
;
A
#
# COMPACT_ATOMS: atom_id res chain seq x y z
N MET A 1 12.35 12.60 -26.64
CA MET A 1 12.80 11.49 -27.47
C MET A 1 12.05 10.29 -26.96
N ASP A 2 10.89 10.07 -27.57
CA ASP A 2 9.93 9.03 -27.22
C ASP A 2 10.14 7.85 -28.16
N THR A 3 10.84 6.88 -27.71
CA THR A 3 10.87 5.59 -28.41
C THR A 3 11.07 4.51 -27.37
N ASN A 4 10.03 3.75 -27.11
CA ASN A 4 9.95 2.40 -26.54
C ASN A 4 8.73 2.20 -25.61
N ASN A 5 7.66 3.03 -25.71
CA ASN A 5 6.47 2.82 -24.90
C ASN A 5 5.45 1.86 -25.55
N ASP A 6 5.56 1.59 -26.85
CA ASP A 6 4.54 0.80 -27.57
C ASP A 6 4.78 -0.71 -27.49
N GLU A 7 6.04 -1.17 -27.29
CA GLU A 7 6.37 -2.60 -27.22
C GLU A 7 5.74 -3.36 -26.03
N TYR A 8 5.37 -2.66 -24.96
CA TYR A 8 4.75 -3.31 -23.79
C TYR A 8 3.25 -3.60 -23.99
N PHE A 9 2.58 -2.96 -24.95
CA PHE A 9 1.15 -3.16 -25.18
C PHE A 9 0.82 -4.41 -26.00
N GLU A 10 1.70 -4.87 -26.88
CA GLU A 10 1.53 -6.10 -27.64
C GLU A 10 1.62 -7.38 -26.79
N LEU A 11 1.94 -7.25 -25.50
CA LEU A 11 2.22 -8.37 -24.61
C LEU A 11 1.00 -8.91 -23.85
N VAL A 12 -0.17 -8.27 -23.95
CA VAL A 12 -1.40 -8.78 -23.31
C VAL A 12 -2.16 -9.60 -24.33
N ASN A 13 -2.16 -10.90 -24.17
CA ASN A 13 -2.80 -11.84 -25.09
C ASN A 13 -4.32 -11.65 -25.09
N GLU A 14 -4.91 -11.09 -26.18
CA GLU A 14 -6.35 -10.85 -26.34
C GLU A 14 -7.17 -12.13 -26.47
N ASP A 15 -6.56 -13.26 -26.84
CA ASP A 15 -7.25 -14.52 -27.15
C ASP A 15 -7.51 -15.42 -25.91
N PHE A 16 -7.07 -15.00 -24.71
CA PHE A 16 -7.32 -15.77 -23.51
C PHE A 16 -8.76 -15.56 -23.02
N ASP A 17 -9.54 -16.65 -22.92
CA ASP A 17 -10.91 -16.58 -22.35
C ASP A 17 -10.87 -16.35 -20.85
N TRP A 18 -10.82 -15.08 -20.47
CA TRP A 18 -10.82 -14.62 -19.10
C TRP A 18 -12.10 -14.98 -18.33
N ARG A 19 -13.23 -15.21 -19.02
CA ARG A 19 -14.54 -15.46 -18.38
C ARG A 19 -14.60 -16.81 -17.68
N SER A 20 -13.98 -17.82 -18.26
CA SER A 20 -13.95 -19.18 -17.68
C SER A 20 -12.97 -19.29 -16.51
N PHE A 21 -12.05 -18.34 -16.37
CA PHE A 21 -10.96 -18.40 -15.40
C PHE A 21 -11.29 -17.76 -14.04
N PHE A 22 -12.28 -16.87 -13.98
CA PHE A 22 -12.62 -16.13 -12.77
C PHE A 22 -13.88 -16.64 -12.10
N ASN A 23 -13.76 -17.14 -10.88
CA ASN A 23 -14.91 -17.35 -10.00
C ASN A 23 -15.51 -15.97 -9.64
N GLU A 24 -16.83 -15.84 -9.79
CA GLU A 24 -17.54 -14.60 -9.44
C GLU A 24 -17.65 -14.47 -7.91
N CYS A 25 -16.64 -13.86 -7.31
CA CYS A 25 -16.80 -13.31 -5.97
C CYS A 25 -17.57 -11.98 -6.12
N GLU A 26 -18.73 -11.84 -5.46
CA GLU A 26 -19.58 -10.66 -5.65
C GLU A 26 -18.96 -9.37 -5.13
N GLU A 27 -18.19 -9.44 -4.03
CA GLU A 27 -17.56 -8.31 -3.37
C GLU A 27 -16.10 -8.59 -3.01
N VAL A 28 -15.33 -7.56 -2.72
CA VAL A 28 -14.00 -7.68 -2.14
C VAL A 28 -14.12 -8.20 -0.71
N PRO A 29 -13.42 -9.28 -0.31
CA PRO A 29 -13.40 -9.72 1.08
C PRO A 29 -12.96 -8.60 2.02
N TYR A 30 -13.68 -8.40 3.13
CA TYR A 30 -13.34 -7.36 4.09
C TYR A 30 -12.23 -7.80 5.03
N ILE A 31 -11.07 -8.10 4.45
CA ILE A 31 -9.86 -8.53 5.14
C ILE A 31 -8.70 -7.60 4.79
N PHE A 32 -7.80 -7.38 5.76
CA PHE A 32 -6.58 -6.60 5.52
C PHE A 32 -5.36 -7.51 5.47
N HIS A 33 -4.40 -7.10 4.66
CA HIS A 33 -3.12 -7.77 4.50
C HIS A 33 -1.97 -6.79 4.72
N PHE A 34 -1.07 -7.16 5.60
CA PHE A 34 0.21 -6.48 5.83
C PHE A 34 1.33 -7.49 5.65
N ILE A 35 2.49 -7.04 5.20
CA ILE A 35 3.68 -7.87 5.07
C ILE A 35 4.77 -7.32 5.97
N PHE A 36 5.36 -8.18 6.83
CA PHE A 36 6.48 -7.82 7.66
C PHE A 36 7.43 -9.02 7.83
N GLY A 37 8.74 -8.77 8.05
CA GLY A 37 9.68 -9.86 8.31
C GLY A 37 10.08 -10.67 7.08
N LEU A 38 10.06 -10.11 5.85
CA LEU A 38 10.71 -10.71 4.68
C LEU A 38 12.25 -10.68 4.77
N MET A 39 12.77 -9.96 5.76
CA MET A 39 14.17 -9.98 6.19
C MET A 39 14.20 -10.13 7.70
N GLU A 40 15.28 -10.70 8.22
CA GLU A 40 15.51 -10.72 9.67
C GLU A 40 15.45 -9.30 10.24
N GLN A 41 14.72 -9.15 11.34
CA GLN A 41 14.64 -7.88 12.04
C GLN A 41 16.00 -7.49 12.60
N ARG A 42 16.36 -6.24 12.43
CA ARG A 42 17.50 -5.60 13.08
C ARG A 42 17.10 -4.73 14.26
N GLU A 43 15.87 -4.20 14.20
CA GLU A 43 15.24 -3.37 15.21
C GLU A 43 13.89 -3.99 15.61
N PRO A 44 13.41 -3.77 16.84
CA PRO A 44 12.10 -4.23 17.27
C PRO A 44 10.98 -3.68 16.38
N PHE A 45 9.85 -4.37 16.33
CA PHE A 45 8.63 -3.89 15.68
C PHE A 45 8.24 -2.53 16.26
N SER A 46 8.15 -1.51 15.40
CA SER A 46 8.05 -0.12 15.84
C SER A 46 6.62 0.30 16.20
N PHE A 47 6.49 1.42 16.91
CA PHE A 47 5.20 2.05 17.17
C PHE A 47 4.45 2.40 15.88
N VAL A 48 5.16 2.88 14.85
CA VAL A 48 4.54 3.22 13.56
C VAL A 48 3.95 1.98 12.88
N HIS A 49 4.65 0.85 12.92
CA HIS A 49 4.12 -0.42 12.41
C HIS A 49 2.91 -0.91 13.22
N TYR A 50 2.95 -0.76 14.55
CA TYR A 50 1.81 -1.04 15.41
C TYR A 50 0.59 -0.20 15.03
N ILE A 51 0.78 1.11 14.82
CA ILE A 51 -0.28 2.03 14.41
C ILE A 51 -0.83 1.70 13.02
N ALA A 52 0.00 1.27 12.09
CA ALA A 52 -0.48 0.89 10.75
C ALA A 52 -1.60 -0.17 10.84
N VAL A 53 -1.36 -1.23 11.61
CA VAL A 53 -2.32 -2.32 11.78
C VAL A 53 -3.47 -1.92 12.70
N LEU A 54 -3.17 -1.27 13.83
CA LEU A 54 -4.18 -0.83 14.78
C LEU A 54 -5.17 0.15 14.15
N SER A 55 -4.69 1.12 13.38
CA SER A 55 -5.57 2.10 12.72
C SER A 55 -6.50 1.45 11.68
N ALA A 56 -6.00 0.45 10.96
CA ALA A 56 -6.83 -0.34 10.06
C ALA A 56 -7.96 -1.06 10.82
N TYR A 57 -7.66 -1.66 11.98
CA TYR A 57 -8.64 -2.27 12.86
C TYR A 57 -9.65 -1.25 13.40
N MET A 58 -9.16 -0.13 13.93
CA MET A 58 -10.01 0.88 14.57
C MET A 58 -10.91 1.64 13.58
N ALA A 59 -10.43 1.89 12.37
CA ALA A 59 -11.21 2.56 11.33
C ALA A 59 -12.26 1.64 10.67
N ASN A 60 -12.12 0.31 10.82
CA ASN A 60 -12.94 -0.68 10.13
C ASN A 60 -13.53 -1.71 11.12
N PRO A 61 -14.50 -1.32 11.96
CA PRO A 61 -15.03 -2.18 13.04
C PRO A 61 -15.71 -3.46 12.56
N GLU A 62 -16.05 -3.54 11.29
CA GLU A 62 -16.68 -4.72 10.67
C GLU A 62 -15.67 -5.61 9.92
N VAL A 63 -14.35 -5.35 10.06
CA VAL A 63 -13.31 -6.15 9.42
C VAL A 63 -13.37 -7.60 9.91
N GLU A 64 -13.30 -8.55 8.99
CA GLU A 64 -13.38 -9.99 9.31
C GLU A 64 -12.06 -10.52 9.87
N SER A 65 -10.95 -10.12 9.25
CA SER A 65 -9.60 -10.55 9.65
C SER A 65 -8.53 -9.56 9.19
N ILE A 66 -7.46 -9.47 9.97
CA ILE A 66 -6.25 -8.72 9.62
C ILE A 66 -5.07 -9.70 9.61
N TYR A 67 -4.48 -9.90 8.44
CA TYR A 67 -3.37 -10.82 8.25
C TYR A 67 -2.03 -10.09 8.31
N ILE A 68 -1.11 -10.61 9.13
CA ILE A 68 0.32 -10.30 9.01
C ILE A 68 0.99 -11.47 8.30
N HIS A 69 1.44 -11.22 7.08
CA HIS A 69 2.23 -12.18 6.32
C HIS A 69 3.71 -11.99 6.65
N TYR A 70 4.36 -13.03 7.12
CA TYR A 70 5.74 -12.96 7.61
C TYR A 70 6.55 -14.19 7.20
N HIS A 71 7.88 -14.05 7.16
CA HIS A 71 8.79 -15.18 7.03
C HIS A 71 9.59 -15.38 8.31
N HIS A 72 10.30 -14.34 8.74
CA HIS A 72 11.06 -14.36 10.00
C HIS A 72 10.17 -13.96 11.16
N MET A 73 10.39 -14.59 12.33
CA MET A 73 9.64 -14.31 13.55
C MET A 73 9.74 -12.82 13.92
N ILE A 74 8.61 -12.26 14.31
CA ILE A 74 8.46 -10.85 14.66
C ILE A 74 8.64 -10.70 16.18
N TYR A 75 9.37 -9.67 16.60
CA TYR A 75 9.58 -9.37 18.01
C TYR A 75 9.52 -7.87 18.31
N GLY A 76 9.22 -7.52 19.57
CA GLY A 76 9.20 -6.17 20.09
C GLY A 76 7.98 -5.89 20.96
N GLU A 77 8.08 -4.89 21.82
CA GLU A 77 6.99 -4.50 22.73
C GLU A 77 5.70 -4.16 21.98
N TRP A 78 5.80 -3.39 20.90
CA TRP A 78 4.65 -3.02 20.08
C TRP A 78 4.05 -4.19 19.29
N TRP A 79 4.86 -5.22 19.01
CA TRP A 79 4.35 -6.47 18.47
C TRP A 79 3.51 -7.23 19.50
N ASP A 80 4.02 -7.37 20.73
CA ASP A 80 3.30 -8.04 21.82
C ASP A 80 2.02 -7.29 22.17
N ARG A 81 2.03 -5.97 22.05
CA ARG A 81 0.87 -5.12 22.26
C ARG A 81 -0.17 -5.30 21.14
N LEU A 82 0.28 -5.34 19.87
CA LEU A 82 -0.60 -5.54 18.73
C LEU A 82 -1.43 -6.81 18.84
N GLN A 83 -0.80 -7.91 19.25
CA GLN A 83 -1.47 -9.21 19.42
C GLN A 83 -2.58 -9.19 20.50
N LYS A 84 -2.52 -8.25 21.43
CA LYS A 84 -3.54 -8.08 22.48
C LYS A 84 -4.66 -7.12 22.02
N ASP A 85 -4.31 -6.09 21.28
CA ASP A 85 -5.23 -4.98 20.95
C ASP A 85 -6.05 -5.26 19.68
N VAL A 86 -5.62 -6.18 18.80
CA VAL A 86 -6.31 -6.53 17.56
C VAL A 86 -6.84 -7.97 17.62
N SER A 87 -8.10 -8.11 17.98
CA SER A 87 -8.72 -9.42 18.26
C SER A 87 -8.89 -10.31 17.03
N CYS A 88 -8.98 -9.74 15.81
CA CYS A 88 -9.12 -10.48 14.55
C CYS A 88 -7.77 -10.67 13.82
N LEU A 89 -6.64 -10.49 14.53
CA LEU A 89 -5.31 -10.66 13.96
C LEU A 89 -5.04 -12.12 13.62
N GLN A 90 -4.55 -12.36 12.41
CA GLN A 90 -4.14 -13.65 11.89
C GLN A 90 -2.67 -13.61 11.45
N LEU A 91 -1.92 -14.65 11.77
CA LEU A 91 -0.53 -14.78 11.37
C LEU A 91 -0.40 -15.79 10.23
N ASN A 92 0.19 -15.38 9.12
CA ASN A 92 0.40 -16.24 7.96
C ASN A 92 1.87 -16.25 7.57
N GLN A 93 2.54 -17.36 7.83
CA GLN A 93 3.94 -17.54 7.43
C GLN A 93 4.02 -17.81 5.93
N ILE A 94 4.84 -17.05 5.23
CA ILE A 94 5.02 -17.15 3.78
C ILE A 94 6.50 -17.37 3.41
N ASP A 95 6.72 -17.96 2.26
CA ASP A 95 8.05 -18.05 1.69
C ASP A 95 8.51 -16.71 1.11
N ILE A 96 9.81 -16.45 1.17
CA ILE A 96 10.38 -15.24 0.58
C ILE A 96 10.41 -15.40 -0.95
N PRO A 97 9.74 -14.52 -1.71
CA PRO A 97 9.84 -14.54 -3.17
C PRO A 97 11.29 -14.33 -3.62
N THR A 98 11.79 -15.24 -4.43
CA THR A 98 13.16 -15.20 -4.95
C THR A 98 13.23 -14.83 -6.43
N HIS A 99 12.15 -15.02 -7.17
CA HIS A 99 12.07 -14.76 -8.61
C HIS A 99 10.74 -14.10 -9.00
N ILE A 100 10.79 -13.34 -10.09
CA ILE A 100 9.63 -12.90 -10.86
C ILE A 100 9.83 -13.43 -12.27
N GLY A 101 9.01 -14.40 -12.68
CA GLY A 101 9.27 -15.21 -13.85
C GLY A 101 10.63 -15.91 -13.73
N ILE A 102 11.50 -15.72 -14.72
CA ILE A 102 12.87 -16.28 -14.74
C ILE A 102 13.91 -15.34 -14.11
N LYS A 103 13.54 -14.13 -13.72
CA LYS A 103 14.49 -13.11 -13.22
C LYS A 103 14.59 -13.16 -11.71
N GLU A 104 15.81 -13.21 -11.18
CA GLU A 104 16.05 -13.21 -9.74
C GLU A 104 15.74 -11.85 -9.11
N ILE A 105 15.11 -11.88 -7.93
CA ILE A 105 14.82 -10.68 -7.14
C ILE A 105 16.03 -10.32 -6.27
N LYS A 106 16.63 -9.17 -6.54
CA LYS A 106 17.79 -8.67 -5.80
C LYS A 106 17.41 -7.76 -4.63
N LYS A 107 16.26 -7.07 -4.70
CA LYS A 107 15.86 -6.04 -3.73
C LYS A 107 14.68 -6.51 -2.89
N THR A 108 14.70 -6.26 -1.58
CA THR A 108 13.61 -6.63 -0.65
C THR A 108 12.28 -6.00 -1.04
N ALA A 109 12.28 -4.77 -1.54
CA ALA A 109 11.05 -4.12 -2.00
C ALA A 109 10.36 -4.92 -3.12
N HIS A 110 11.13 -5.46 -4.09
CA HIS A 110 10.54 -6.31 -5.13
C HIS A 110 10.01 -7.65 -4.59
N ARG A 111 10.58 -8.17 -3.49
CA ARG A 111 10.01 -9.33 -2.78
C ARG A 111 8.66 -8.98 -2.19
N ALA A 112 8.54 -7.80 -1.54
CA ALA A 112 7.27 -7.31 -1.04
C ALA A 112 6.27 -7.05 -2.17
N ASP A 113 6.70 -6.47 -3.30
CA ASP A 113 5.85 -6.26 -4.47
C ASP A 113 5.29 -7.59 -5.01
N LYS A 114 6.13 -8.61 -5.15
CA LYS A 114 5.67 -9.94 -5.58
C LYS A 114 4.72 -10.56 -4.57
N ALA A 115 5.07 -10.55 -3.28
CA ALA A 115 4.26 -11.15 -2.23
C ALA A 115 2.88 -10.50 -2.12
N ARG A 116 2.77 -9.15 -2.15
CA ARG A 116 1.48 -8.45 -2.08
C ARG A 116 0.58 -8.78 -3.26
N MET A 117 1.16 -8.92 -4.45
CA MET A 117 0.40 -9.30 -5.64
C MET A 117 -0.12 -10.74 -5.55
N ASP A 118 0.70 -11.69 -5.10
CA ASP A 118 0.30 -13.08 -4.95
C ASP A 118 -0.80 -13.22 -3.88
N ILE A 119 -0.64 -12.56 -2.73
CA ILE A 119 -1.63 -12.56 -1.65
C ILE A 119 -2.97 -12.02 -2.16
N LEU A 120 -2.97 -10.84 -2.77
CA LEU A 120 -4.18 -10.24 -3.29
C LEU A 120 -4.80 -11.03 -4.44
N TRP A 121 -3.99 -11.66 -5.27
CA TRP A 121 -4.48 -12.56 -6.32
C TRP A 121 -5.24 -13.75 -5.73
N GLU A 122 -4.69 -14.39 -4.69
CA GLU A 122 -5.29 -15.59 -4.10
C GLU A 122 -6.47 -15.27 -3.18
N MET A 123 -6.32 -14.27 -2.32
CA MET A 123 -7.25 -13.98 -1.23
C MET A 123 -8.17 -12.79 -1.51
N GLY A 124 -7.80 -11.89 -2.41
CA GLY A 124 -8.45 -10.58 -2.51
C GLY A 124 -8.23 -9.75 -1.25
N GLY A 125 -9.08 -8.75 -1.02
CA GLY A 125 -9.02 -7.92 0.19
C GLY A 125 -8.29 -6.61 0.00
N ILE A 126 -7.80 -6.05 1.10
CA ILE A 126 -7.14 -4.75 1.20
C ILE A 126 -5.70 -4.96 1.64
N TYR A 127 -4.75 -4.69 0.77
CA TYR A 127 -3.33 -4.65 1.13
C TYR A 127 -2.93 -3.25 1.59
N MET A 128 -2.15 -3.17 2.65
CA MET A 128 -1.54 -1.94 3.13
C MET A 128 -0.08 -2.16 3.53
N ASP A 129 0.80 -1.21 3.19
CA ASP A 129 2.17 -1.19 3.67
C ASP A 129 2.22 -0.88 5.18
N MET A 130 3.28 -1.36 5.85
CA MET A 130 3.47 -1.19 7.30
C MET A 130 3.77 0.26 7.73
N ASP A 131 3.91 1.17 6.79
CA ASP A 131 4.07 2.60 6.99
C ASP A 131 2.86 3.39 6.45
N THR A 132 1.68 2.85 6.67
CA THR A 132 0.39 3.51 6.38
C THR A 132 -0.36 3.82 7.67
N ILE A 133 -1.34 4.70 7.60
CA ILE A 133 -2.31 4.92 8.68
C ILE A 133 -3.71 5.06 8.09
N SER A 134 -4.66 4.28 8.59
CA SER A 134 -6.08 4.40 8.25
C SER A 134 -6.74 5.48 9.09
N TYR A 135 -7.60 6.28 8.46
CA TYR A 135 -8.35 7.35 9.13
C TYR A 135 -9.87 7.17 9.02
N LYS A 136 -10.31 6.59 7.90
CA LYS A 136 -11.73 6.29 7.64
C LYS A 136 -11.88 4.84 7.17
N SER A 137 -13.13 4.37 7.17
CA SER A 137 -13.45 3.02 6.71
C SER A 137 -13.16 2.81 5.23
N MET A 138 -12.59 1.66 4.92
CA MET A 138 -12.36 1.17 3.55
C MET A 138 -13.60 0.50 2.93
N LYS A 139 -14.67 0.28 3.71
CA LYS A 139 -15.89 -0.40 3.28
C LYS A 139 -16.50 0.14 1.97
N PRO A 140 -16.51 1.46 1.69
CA PRO A 140 -17.06 1.98 0.44
C PRO A 140 -16.39 1.46 -0.84
N PHE A 141 -15.14 0.98 -0.75
CA PHE A 141 -14.37 0.48 -1.89
C PHE A 141 -14.52 -1.03 -2.15
N LEU A 142 -15.20 -1.77 -1.26
CA LEU A 142 -15.32 -3.23 -1.37
C LEU A 142 -16.26 -3.69 -2.50
N LYS A 143 -17.10 -2.81 -3.00
CA LYS A 143 -18.05 -3.09 -4.11
C LYS A 143 -17.37 -3.12 -5.48
N ASP A 144 -16.19 -2.55 -5.61
CA ASP A 144 -15.47 -2.46 -6.87
C ASP A 144 -14.63 -3.71 -7.12
N ASN A 145 -14.37 -4.07 -8.39
CA ASN A 145 -13.55 -5.24 -8.70
C ASN A 145 -12.10 -5.06 -8.27
N THR A 146 -11.56 -3.88 -8.53
CA THR A 146 -10.23 -3.44 -8.12
C THR A 146 -10.25 -1.94 -7.91
N THR A 147 -9.71 -1.47 -6.79
CA THR A 147 -9.53 -0.05 -6.50
C THR A 147 -8.06 0.24 -6.21
N LEU A 148 -7.49 1.16 -6.95
CA LEU A 148 -6.11 1.62 -6.85
C LEU A 148 -6.08 3.14 -6.70
N CYS A 149 -4.98 3.71 -6.23
CA CYS A 149 -4.85 5.15 -6.05
C CYS A 149 -3.60 5.69 -6.76
N LYS A 150 -3.78 6.78 -7.48
CA LYS A 150 -2.66 7.51 -8.08
C LYS A 150 -1.74 8.06 -7.00
N GLN A 151 -0.49 8.30 -7.38
CA GLN A 151 0.44 9.09 -6.58
C GLN A 151 0.99 10.25 -7.39
N TYR A 152 1.32 11.34 -6.70
CA TYR A 152 2.10 12.40 -7.29
C TYR A 152 3.59 12.06 -7.27
N SER A 153 4.32 12.63 -8.23
CA SER A 153 5.78 12.72 -8.25
C SER A 153 6.21 14.16 -8.46
N LEU A 154 7.42 14.48 -8.02
CA LEU A 154 8.04 15.77 -8.27
C LEU A 154 8.95 15.70 -9.49
N GLY A 155 8.84 16.67 -10.34
CA GLY A 155 9.73 16.91 -11.47
C GLY A 155 10.12 18.37 -11.54
N VAL A 156 10.77 18.74 -12.63
CA VAL A 156 11.07 20.15 -12.95
C VAL A 156 10.53 20.49 -14.33
N ASN A 157 9.95 21.67 -14.46
CA ASN A 157 9.51 22.18 -15.75
C ASN A 157 10.71 22.73 -16.59
N ASN A 158 10.43 23.20 -17.79
CA ASN A 158 11.44 23.79 -18.68
C ASN A 158 12.16 25.01 -18.09
N LYS A 159 11.59 25.64 -17.05
CA LYS A 159 12.19 26.76 -16.31
C LYS A 159 12.97 26.32 -15.08
N LYS A 160 13.15 24.98 -14.88
CA LYS A 160 13.76 24.37 -13.69
C LYS A 160 13.00 24.61 -12.37
N GLU A 161 11.71 24.96 -12.46
CA GLU A 161 10.84 25.09 -11.28
C GLU A 161 10.26 23.73 -10.92
N PRO A 162 10.12 23.39 -9.62
CA PRO A 162 9.50 22.14 -9.21
C PRO A 162 8.03 22.09 -9.62
N VAL A 163 7.63 20.97 -10.21
CA VAL A 163 6.24 20.72 -10.61
C VAL A 163 5.79 19.36 -10.07
N LYS A 164 4.54 19.31 -9.65
CA LYS A 164 3.86 18.08 -9.22
C LYS A 164 3.08 17.52 -10.40
N TYR A 165 3.23 16.23 -10.66
CA TYR A 165 2.50 15.53 -11.73
C TYR A 165 2.08 14.13 -11.25
N ILE A 166 1.12 13.49 -11.96
CA ILE A 166 0.76 12.11 -11.66
C ILE A 166 1.93 11.20 -12.04
N GLY A 167 2.59 10.64 -11.03
CA GLY A 167 3.78 9.80 -11.18
C GLY A 167 3.50 8.33 -11.39
N GLY A 168 2.26 7.88 -11.17
CA GLY A 168 1.87 6.48 -11.30
C GLY A 168 0.74 6.09 -10.37
N ILE A 169 0.58 4.79 -10.15
CA ILE A 169 -0.29 4.21 -9.12
C ILE A 169 0.59 3.78 -7.94
N CYS A 170 0.25 4.23 -6.73
CA CYS A 170 0.91 3.78 -5.52
C CYS A 170 0.45 2.37 -5.15
N ASN A 171 1.37 1.44 -4.98
CA ASN A 171 1.06 0.06 -4.59
C ASN A 171 1.12 -0.18 -3.07
N ALA A 172 1.24 0.87 -2.28
CA ALA A 172 1.21 0.79 -0.81
C ALA A 172 -0.19 0.48 -0.25
N ILE A 173 -1.25 0.86 -0.98
CA ILE A 173 -2.64 0.54 -0.65
C ILE A 173 -3.33 0.06 -1.91
N MET A 174 -3.80 -1.18 -1.88
CA MET A 174 -4.48 -1.83 -3.02
C MET A 174 -5.69 -2.61 -2.52
N ILE A 175 -6.80 -2.53 -3.24
CA ILE A 175 -8.05 -3.20 -2.90
C ILE A 175 -8.50 -3.98 -4.12
N THR A 176 -8.76 -5.28 -3.98
CA THR A 176 -9.20 -6.09 -5.14
C THR A 176 -9.95 -7.34 -4.72
N LYS A 177 -10.83 -7.80 -5.60
CA LYS A 177 -11.41 -9.15 -5.51
C LYS A 177 -10.33 -10.20 -5.76
N PRO A 178 -10.45 -11.40 -5.17
CA PRO A 178 -9.59 -12.51 -5.56
C PRO A 178 -9.75 -12.80 -7.05
N LYS A 179 -8.65 -13.16 -7.72
CA LYS A 179 -8.64 -13.49 -9.16
C LYS A 179 -9.21 -12.40 -10.08
N SER A 180 -9.09 -11.11 -9.70
CA SER A 180 -9.63 -10.02 -10.52
C SER A 180 -8.91 -9.93 -11.89
N LYS A 181 -9.69 -9.56 -12.93
CA LYS A 181 -9.17 -9.48 -14.31
C LYS A 181 -8.03 -8.47 -14.43
N PHE A 182 -8.22 -7.27 -13.86
CA PHE A 182 -7.19 -6.25 -13.88
C PHE A 182 -5.91 -6.72 -13.20
N PHE A 183 -6.02 -7.37 -12.04
CA PHE A 183 -4.87 -7.88 -11.31
C PHE A 183 -4.11 -8.95 -12.11
N LYS A 184 -4.84 -9.85 -12.80
CA LYS A 184 -4.20 -10.85 -13.67
C LYS A 184 -3.40 -10.19 -14.79
N ARG A 185 -3.99 -9.20 -15.48
CA ARG A 185 -3.29 -8.45 -16.52
C ARG A 185 -2.04 -7.77 -15.99
N TRP A 186 -2.15 -7.15 -14.82
CA TRP A 186 -1.00 -6.50 -14.19
C TRP A 186 0.09 -7.50 -13.82
N MET A 187 -0.24 -8.64 -13.20
CA MET A 187 0.73 -9.68 -12.85
C MET A 187 1.47 -10.23 -14.07
N ASP A 188 0.74 -10.53 -15.15
CA ASP A 188 1.33 -11.04 -16.39
C ASP A 188 2.25 -10.00 -17.05
N ALA A 189 1.81 -8.75 -17.08
CA ALA A 189 2.61 -7.65 -17.62
C ALA A 189 3.80 -7.32 -16.68
N TYR A 190 3.61 -7.43 -15.36
CA TYR A 190 4.67 -7.22 -14.36
C TYR A 190 5.82 -8.21 -14.57
N GLU A 191 5.50 -9.50 -14.73
CA GLU A 191 6.50 -10.54 -14.95
C GLU A 191 7.38 -10.25 -16.17
N ARG A 192 6.78 -9.80 -17.27
CA ARG A 192 7.47 -9.46 -18.52
C ARG A 192 8.28 -8.16 -18.40
N ALA A 193 7.71 -7.14 -17.77
CA ALA A 193 8.31 -5.81 -17.60
C ALA A 193 9.34 -5.72 -16.48
N PHE A 194 9.39 -6.71 -15.58
CA PHE A 194 10.25 -6.66 -14.41
C PHE A 194 11.71 -6.59 -14.79
N GLU A 195 12.40 -5.58 -14.26
CA GLU A 195 13.87 -5.42 -14.35
C GLU A 195 14.43 -5.28 -12.93
N PRO A 196 15.32 -6.20 -12.49
CA PRO A 196 15.81 -6.24 -11.10
C PRO A 196 16.50 -4.98 -10.61
N ASP A 197 17.02 -4.16 -11.52
CA ASP A 197 17.74 -2.94 -11.20
C ASP A 197 16.86 -1.67 -11.26
N LYS A 198 15.69 -1.73 -11.90
CA LYS A 198 14.71 -0.65 -11.96
C LYS A 198 13.79 -0.68 -10.75
N TRP A 199 13.30 0.48 -10.30
CA TRP A 199 12.55 0.58 -9.06
C TRP A 199 11.03 0.66 -9.27
N GLU A 200 10.54 1.52 -10.16
CA GLU A 200 9.13 1.93 -10.20
C GLU A 200 8.37 1.44 -11.44
N GLU A 201 9.07 0.90 -12.43
CA GLU A 201 8.52 0.69 -13.76
C GLU A 201 7.36 -0.30 -13.77
N ALA A 202 7.55 -1.47 -13.17
CA ALA A 202 6.54 -2.52 -13.16
C ALA A 202 5.51 -2.35 -12.02
N SER A 203 5.89 -1.72 -10.90
CA SER A 203 5.03 -1.59 -9.71
C SER A 203 4.21 -0.29 -9.65
N ILE A 204 4.69 0.79 -10.32
CA ILE A 204 4.07 2.12 -10.22
C ILE A 204 3.56 2.62 -11.58
N TRP A 205 4.40 2.55 -12.63
CA TRP A 205 4.06 3.13 -13.93
C TRP A 205 3.21 2.20 -14.79
N LEU A 206 3.53 0.91 -14.76
CA LEU A 206 2.80 -0.09 -15.53
C LEU A 206 1.31 -0.14 -15.17
N PRO A 207 0.91 -0.23 -13.88
CA PRO A 207 -0.52 -0.27 -13.55
C PRO A 207 -1.27 1.01 -13.95
N LEU A 208 -0.62 2.18 -13.99
CA LEU A 208 -1.25 3.40 -14.50
C LEU A 208 -1.54 3.31 -16.01
N ARG A 209 -0.64 2.71 -16.80
CA ARG A 209 -0.84 2.48 -18.23
C ARG A 209 -1.97 1.48 -18.46
N LEU A 210 -1.93 0.34 -17.80
CA LEU A 210 -2.97 -0.67 -17.88
C LEU A 210 -4.34 -0.13 -17.45
N ALA A 211 -4.40 0.70 -16.40
CA ALA A 211 -5.65 1.31 -15.97
C ALA A 211 -6.26 2.29 -16.98
N LYS A 212 -5.45 2.93 -17.81
CA LYS A 212 -5.96 3.75 -18.93
C LYS A 212 -6.58 2.88 -20.02
N GLU A 213 -5.98 1.74 -20.32
CA GLU A 213 -6.44 0.83 -21.36
C GLU A 213 -7.66 0.01 -20.88
N PHE A 214 -7.60 -0.54 -19.68
CA PHE A 214 -8.65 -1.38 -19.10
C PHE A 214 -9.46 -0.66 -18.01
N HIS A 215 -9.80 0.62 -18.25
CA HIS A 215 -10.45 1.50 -17.27
C HIS A 215 -11.79 1.00 -16.74
N HIS A 216 -12.45 0.07 -17.43
CA HIS A 216 -13.70 -0.56 -16.98
C HIS A 216 -13.49 -1.72 -15.98
N GLU A 217 -12.25 -2.19 -15.78
CA GLU A 217 -11.90 -3.27 -14.85
C GLU A 217 -11.36 -2.75 -13.51
N VAL A 218 -11.06 -1.45 -13.39
CA VAL A 218 -10.42 -0.86 -12.21
C VAL A 218 -10.94 0.54 -11.93
N VAL A 219 -11.17 0.83 -10.66
CA VAL A 219 -11.41 2.19 -10.15
C VAL A 219 -10.07 2.79 -9.74
N VAL A 220 -9.75 3.96 -10.28
CA VAL A 220 -8.49 4.66 -9.96
C VAL A 220 -8.81 5.97 -9.25
N LEU A 221 -8.48 6.02 -7.96
CA LEU A 221 -8.71 7.17 -7.09
C LEU A 221 -7.66 8.26 -7.32
N GLU A 222 -8.03 9.50 -6.99
CA GLU A 222 -7.08 10.61 -6.98
C GLU A 222 -6.14 10.53 -5.77
N PRO A 223 -4.91 11.09 -5.86
CA PRO A 223 -3.88 10.95 -4.82
C PRO A 223 -4.32 11.42 -3.43
N GLU A 224 -5.26 12.37 -3.36
CA GLU A 224 -5.78 12.97 -2.12
C GLU A 224 -6.46 11.96 -1.20
N VAL A 225 -6.83 10.79 -1.73
CA VAL A 225 -7.53 9.75 -0.94
C VAL A 225 -6.56 8.96 -0.06
N PHE A 226 -5.33 8.65 -0.58
CA PHE A 226 -4.35 7.82 0.14
C PHE A 226 -2.92 8.38 0.18
N ASN A 227 -2.58 9.36 -0.66
CA ASN A 227 -1.18 9.70 -0.93
C ASN A 227 -0.87 11.21 -0.81
N VAL A 228 -1.71 11.98 -0.13
CA VAL A 228 -1.48 13.41 0.09
C VAL A 228 -1.66 13.77 1.56
N PRO A 229 -0.69 14.47 2.15
CA PRO A 229 0.55 15.01 1.55
C PRO A 229 1.54 13.92 1.13
N GLY A 230 2.36 14.18 0.11
CA GLY A 230 3.40 13.27 -0.35
C GLY A 230 4.66 13.34 0.51
N TYR A 231 5.61 12.42 0.31
CA TYR A 231 6.85 12.34 1.12
C TYR A 231 7.69 13.63 1.12
N TRP A 232 7.63 14.43 0.06
CA TRP A 232 8.31 15.74 0.00
C TRP A 232 7.64 16.80 0.87
N GLU A 233 6.48 16.51 1.40
CA GLU A 233 5.73 17.33 2.34
C GLU A 233 5.72 16.73 3.76
N SER A 234 6.69 15.85 4.09
CA SER A 234 6.77 15.17 5.39
C SER A 234 6.71 16.13 6.58
N LYS A 235 7.27 17.35 6.44
CA LYS A 235 7.13 18.39 7.46
C LYS A 235 5.65 18.71 7.76
N LYS A 236 4.79 18.75 6.74
CA LYS A 236 3.34 18.97 6.92
C LYS A 236 2.66 17.82 7.66
N MET A 237 3.17 16.59 7.48
CA MET A 237 2.62 15.43 8.18
C MET A 237 2.95 15.43 9.66
N PHE A 238 4.19 15.76 10.02
CA PHE A 238 4.75 15.47 11.34
C PHE A 238 5.10 16.68 12.21
N GLU A 239 5.17 17.89 11.64
CA GLU A 239 5.59 19.10 12.38
C GLU A 239 4.65 20.30 12.21
N ASP A 240 3.84 20.35 11.13
CA ASP A 240 2.93 21.47 10.89
C ASP A 240 1.61 21.30 11.64
N ALA A 241 1.47 22.03 12.74
CA ALA A 241 0.27 22.00 13.56
C ALA A 241 -0.97 22.66 12.90
N CYS A 242 -0.77 23.45 11.85
CA CYS A 242 -1.85 24.13 11.14
C CYS A 242 -2.42 23.33 9.97
N PHE A 243 -1.77 22.22 9.60
CA PHE A 243 -2.24 21.41 8.49
C PHE A 243 -3.51 20.64 8.90
N GLU A 244 -4.58 20.84 8.14
CA GLU A 244 -5.85 20.15 8.39
C GLU A 244 -5.92 18.82 7.63
N VAL A 245 -6.62 17.85 8.22
CA VAL A 245 -6.88 16.55 7.55
C VAL A 245 -7.80 16.79 6.35
N PRO A 246 -7.37 16.46 5.12
CA PRO A 246 -8.22 16.63 3.96
C PRO A 246 -9.53 15.83 4.08
N LEU A 247 -10.65 16.41 3.69
CA LEU A 247 -11.96 15.76 3.81
C LEU A 247 -12.05 14.43 3.05
N CYS A 248 -11.35 14.30 1.94
CA CYS A 248 -11.33 13.09 1.12
C CYS A 248 -10.31 12.06 1.60
N LEU A 249 -9.42 12.38 2.55
CA LEU A 249 -8.41 11.45 3.05
C LEU A 249 -9.08 10.29 3.79
N VAL A 250 -8.75 9.08 3.37
CA VAL A 250 -9.24 7.82 3.97
C VAL A 250 -8.10 7.09 4.68
N ALA A 251 -6.93 7.08 4.08
CA ALA A 251 -5.70 6.58 4.67
C ALA A 251 -4.51 7.40 4.15
N LEU A 252 -3.36 7.28 4.77
CA LEU A 252 -2.15 7.98 4.35
C LEU A 252 -0.95 7.03 4.32
N HIS A 253 -0.22 7.03 3.21
CA HIS A 253 1.07 6.38 3.09
C HIS A 253 2.17 7.34 3.55
N LEU A 254 2.91 6.97 4.59
CA LEU A 254 3.92 7.82 5.24
C LEU A 254 5.25 7.83 4.48
N CYS A 255 5.46 6.87 3.55
CA CYS A 255 6.69 6.71 2.77
C CYS A 255 7.94 6.65 3.68
N GLU A 256 8.02 5.68 4.59
CA GLU A 256 9.04 5.56 5.64
C GLU A 256 10.45 5.77 5.11
N SER A 257 10.80 5.16 3.99
CA SER A 257 12.14 5.28 3.37
C SER A 257 12.54 6.72 3.05
N LYS A 258 11.57 7.60 2.80
CA LYS A 258 11.77 9.02 2.47
C LYS A 258 11.50 9.94 3.67
N SER A 259 10.65 9.51 4.60
CA SER A 259 10.26 10.27 5.81
C SER A 259 11.02 9.82 7.06
N LYS A 260 12.08 9.04 6.91
CA LYS A 260 12.81 8.38 7.99
C LYS A 260 13.23 9.31 9.14
N GLU A 261 13.60 10.55 8.82
CA GLU A 261 14.02 11.54 9.84
C GLU A 261 12.91 11.89 10.84
N TYR A 262 11.66 11.84 10.39
CA TYR A 262 10.49 12.10 11.20
C TYR A 262 10.05 10.83 11.92
N ILE A 263 9.88 9.75 11.17
CA ILE A 263 9.35 8.48 11.67
C ILE A 263 10.22 7.91 12.80
N LYS A 264 11.54 8.02 12.71
CA LYS A 264 12.45 7.56 13.77
C LYS A 264 12.28 8.25 15.12
N LYS A 265 11.56 9.38 15.18
CA LYS A 265 11.26 10.11 16.43
C LYS A 265 9.99 9.60 17.10
N ILE A 266 9.20 8.77 16.42
CA ILE A 266 7.88 8.34 16.83
C ILE A 266 8.00 6.97 17.51
N HIS A 267 8.17 6.97 18.82
CA HIS A 267 8.44 5.75 19.59
C HIS A 267 7.22 5.24 20.38
N GLY A 268 6.19 6.09 20.61
CA GLY A 268 5.06 5.75 21.45
C GLY A 268 4.06 6.89 21.57
N TRP A 269 3.15 6.73 22.53
CA TRP A 269 2.07 7.68 22.79
C TRP A 269 2.58 9.03 23.36
N GLU A 270 3.80 9.09 23.91
CA GLU A 270 4.45 10.33 24.34
C GLU A 270 4.59 11.28 23.16
N TRP A 271 5.06 10.75 22.02
CA TRP A 271 5.16 11.56 20.80
C TRP A 271 3.79 12.12 20.39
N TYR A 272 2.72 11.33 20.47
CA TYR A 272 1.36 11.79 20.17
C TYR A 272 0.95 12.96 21.05
N HIS A 273 1.17 12.90 22.36
CA HIS A 273 0.79 13.99 23.28
C HIS A 273 1.48 15.31 22.95
N GLU A 274 2.70 15.27 22.50
CA GLU A 274 3.48 16.46 22.11
C GLU A 274 3.08 16.97 20.72
N ASN A 275 2.63 16.08 19.81
CA ASN A 275 2.43 16.37 18.39
C ASN A 275 0.99 16.17 17.91
N ARG A 276 0.00 16.10 18.81
CA ARG A 276 -1.41 15.82 18.51
C ARG A 276 -2.07 16.76 17.51
N TYR A 277 -1.51 17.94 17.30
CA TYR A 277 -2.04 18.94 16.36
C TYR A 277 -1.49 18.81 14.95
N THR A 278 -0.46 18.00 14.74
CA THR A 278 0.05 17.68 13.41
C THR A 278 -0.93 16.78 12.66
N LEU A 279 -0.78 16.64 11.34
CA LEU A 279 -1.64 15.74 10.56
C LEU A 279 -1.59 14.31 11.10
N TYR A 280 -0.38 13.76 11.28
CA TYR A 280 -0.22 12.40 11.81
C TYR A 280 -0.77 12.25 13.22
N GLY A 281 -0.55 13.26 14.08
CA GLY A 281 -1.12 13.31 15.43
C GLY A 281 -2.66 13.28 15.43
N LYS A 282 -3.30 14.07 14.58
CA LYS A 282 -4.77 14.08 14.41
C LYS A 282 -5.30 12.73 13.91
N MET A 283 -4.54 12.04 13.06
CA MET A 283 -4.93 10.69 12.60
C MET A 283 -4.79 9.64 13.71
N LEU A 284 -3.83 9.82 14.64
CA LEU A 284 -3.67 8.96 15.81
C LEU A 284 -4.82 9.10 16.84
N ASP A 285 -5.57 10.20 16.84
CA ASP A 285 -6.72 10.41 17.74
C ASP A 285 -7.70 9.24 17.65
N LEU A 286 -7.93 8.68 16.46
CA LEU A 286 -8.80 7.51 16.26
C LEU A 286 -8.38 6.31 17.12
N CYS A 287 -7.09 6.03 17.16
CA CYS A 287 -6.55 4.91 17.92
C CYS A 287 -6.48 5.23 19.41
N TYR A 288 -6.06 6.44 19.76
CA TYR A 288 -5.91 6.86 21.15
C TYR A 288 -7.25 6.88 21.90
N ILE A 289 -8.28 7.54 21.33
CA ILE A 289 -9.62 7.65 21.97
C ILE A 289 -10.29 6.27 22.16
N LYS A 290 -9.99 5.31 21.28
CA LYS A 290 -10.59 3.96 21.38
C LYS A 290 -9.84 3.03 22.35
N LEU A 291 -8.59 3.34 22.67
CA LEU A 291 -7.78 2.54 23.59
C LEU A 291 -7.87 3.04 25.05
N PHE A 292 -8.08 4.33 25.23
CA PHE A 292 -8.05 5.01 26.52
C PHE A 292 -9.34 5.83 26.75
#